data_9d2906be3acea6dfb037b329746a5a00
#
_entry.id   9d2906be3acea6dfb037b329746a5a00
#
_cell.length_a   1.000
_cell.length_b   1.000
_cell.length_c   1.000
_cell.angle_alpha   90.00
_cell.angle_beta   90.00
_cell.angle_gamma   90.00
#
_symmetry.space_group_name_H-M   'P 1'
#
loop_
_entity.id
_entity.type
_entity.pdbx_description
1 polymer ?
#
loop_
_entity_poly.entity_id
_entity_poly.type
_entity_poly.pdbx_seq_one_letter_code
_entity_poly.pdbx_strand_id
1 'polypeptide(L)'
;MDQGSSSCCRIDHRMDFQQGLISTIHDYGLGNLDLAEFRRQLKHCPTALLIPCLMEEFSRPALGLIREVLSDLSGLHELVIALAADSSDDVAAAETFFRGMPFPVRVHWTNGPAVRELLESMRGLGLDVTGPAGKGWAVWQGLGVACREAEVIGLFDADIRTFSPAYPERMLRPLLDPSHGVAYVKAYYSRLSLETQALQGRATRLFVGPLLTALAQIFGPVPYLRYLQAFRYPLAGEFAFRRDLAMNLRIPCDWGLEIGLLSEVYRHVALSRIAQVDLGLFDHKHKALGNQPSEGLQKMAGEILGTVLRGLMEHEGRSLASEQIPTLEVLYRRVGEDHVRQFGLDAAINRLPYNRHNEELAVQSFATLLRPGVQGLMTTPVAHQLPSWSRLLSCTHGLQSDLVTAGARPTRSTPTLHQRPSLRHRGGSAPRPQPQPAAPISPVVQ
;
A
#
# COMPACT_ATOMS: atom_id res chain seq x y z
N MET A 1 -53.84 -10.76 14.54
CA MET A 1 -52.96 -11.58 13.69
C MET A 1 -52.28 -10.62 12.74
N ASP A 2 -51.16 -10.11 13.17
CA ASP A 2 -50.43 -9.05 12.48
C ASP A 2 -49.18 -9.69 11.84
N GLN A 3 -49.17 -9.79 10.51
CA GLN A 3 -48.04 -10.32 9.76
C GLN A 3 -47.09 -9.17 9.49
N GLY A 4 -46.10 -9.06 10.36
CA GLY A 4 -44.96 -8.18 10.14
C GLY A 4 -44.17 -8.60 8.90
N SER A 5 -44.36 -7.89 7.80
CA SER A 5 -43.52 -7.99 6.62
C SER A 5 -42.13 -7.42 6.94
N SER A 6 -41.14 -8.29 7.17
CA SER A 6 -39.74 -7.89 7.19
C SER A 6 -39.37 -7.42 5.79
N SER A 7 -39.33 -6.11 5.60
CA SER A 7 -38.75 -5.48 4.43
C SER A 7 -37.24 -5.78 4.41
N CYS A 8 -36.87 -6.85 3.71
CA CYS A 8 -35.50 -7.12 3.34
C CYS A 8 -35.05 -6.00 2.41
N CYS A 9 -34.24 -5.06 2.94
CA CYS A 9 -33.68 -3.96 2.19
C CYS A 9 -32.76 -4.54 1.09
N ARG A 10 -33.32 -4.79 -0.10
CA ARG A 10 -32.52 -5.08 -1.29
C ARG A 10 -31.75 -3.81 -1.62
N ILE A 11 -30.46 -3.82 -1.33
CA ILE A 11 -29.56 -2.78 -1.80
C ILE A 11 -29.43 -2.99 -3.31
N ASP A 12 -30.04 -2.08 -4.06
CA ASP A 12 -30.00 -2.06 -5.52
C ASP A 12 -28.56 -1.72 -5.96
N HIS A 13 -27.89 -2.67 -6.62
CA HIS A 13 -26.50 -2.54 -7.10
C HIS A 13 -26.38 -1.78 -8.43
N ARG A 14 -27.30 -0.86 -8.74
CA ARG A 14 -27.18 -0.01 -9.92
C ARG A 14 -26.24 1.15 -9.61
N MET A 15 -24.96 0.97 -9.90
CA MET A 15 -23.87 1.81 -9.41
C MET A 15 -23.16 2.59 -10.51
N ASP A 16 -23.81 3.32 -11.41
CA ASP A 16 -23.05 4.07 -12.40
C ASP A 16 -22.54 5.41 -11.87
N PHE A 17 -23.38 6.36 -11.63
CA PHE A 17 -22.97 7.65 -11.07
C PHE A 17 -23.43 7.85 -9.63
N GLN A 18 -23.86 6.79 -8.97
CA GLN A 18 -24.28 6.85 -7.57
C GLN A 18 -23.09 6.76 -6.62
N GLN A 19 -23.20 7.44 -5.50
CA GLN A 19 -22.26 7.32 -4.41
C GLN A 19 -22.50 6.00 -3.66
N GLY A 20 -21.43 5.29 -3.34
CA GLY A 20 -21.48 4.02 -2.61
C GLY A 20 -21.17 4.19 -1.12
N LEU A 21 -20.49 3.20 -0.54
CA LEU A 21 -20.03 3.24 0.87
C LEU A 21 -18.96 4.29 1.13
N ILE A 22 -18.20 4.65 0.10
CA ILE A 22 -17.14 5.66 0.11
C ILE A 22 -17.42 6.70 -0.95
N SER A 23 -16.89 7.91 -0.79
CA SER A 23 -17.05 8.97 -1.78
C SER A 23 -16.33 8.64 -3.08
N THR A 24 -17.04 8.69 -4.22
CA THR A 24 -16.43 8.48 -5.55
C THR A 24 -16.42 9.79 -6.31
N ILE A 25 -15.21 10.26 -6.65
CA ILE A 25 -14.97 11.50 -7.38
C ILE A 25 -14.68 11.15 -8.83
N HIS A 26 -15.64 11.44 -9.71
CA HIS A 26 -15.56 11.13 -11.14
C HIS A 26 -14.80 12.19 -11.92
N ASP A 27 -14.22 11.79 -13.04
CA ASP A 27 -13.84 12.71 -14.10
C ASP A 27 -15.01 12.86 -15.09
N TYR A 28 -15.59 14.03 -15.14
CA TYR A 28 -16.67 14.34 -16.09
C TYR A 28 -16.17 14.82 -17.45
N GLY A 29 -14.84 14.81 -17.68
CA GLY A 29 -14.26 15.25 -18.96
C GLY A 29 -14.39 16.74 -19.26
N LEU A 30 -14.72 17.55 -18.24
CA LEU A 30 -14.93 19.00 -18.41
C LEU A 30 -13.61 19.79 -18.47
N GLY A 31 -12.47 19.15 -18.21
CA GLY A 31 -11.17 19.82 -18.23
C GLY A 31 -10.98 20.89 -17.14
N ASN A 32 -11.80 20.89 -16.11
CA ASN A 32 -11.82 21.92 -15.04
C ASN A 32 -10.70 21.73 -14.03
N LEU A 33 -9.44 21.63 -14.47
CA LEU A 33 -8.30 21.66 -13.58
C LEU A 33 -7.98 23.10 -13.19
N ASP A 34 -8.11 23.44 -11.92
CA ASP A 34 -7.65 24.71 -11.36
C ASP A 34 -6.28 24.54 -10.71
N LEU A 35 -5.25 24.49 -11.54
CA LEU A 35 -3.87 24.36 -11.07
C LEU A 35 -3.41 25.59 -10.29
N ALA A 36 -3.99 26.76 -10.50
CA ALA A 36 -3.64 27.97 -9.76
C ALA A 36 -4.14 27.87 -8.30
N GLU A 37 -5.40 27.47 -8.12
CA GLU A 37 -5.97 27.20 -6.81
C GLU A 37 -5.24 26.04 -6.12
N PHE A 38 -4.98 24.96 -6.83
CA PHE A 38 -4.23 23.81 -6.30
C PHE A 38 -2.84 24.21 -5.77
N ARG A 39 -2.09 25.02 -6.53
CA ARG A 39 -0.80 25.55 -6.07
C ARG A 39 -0.93 26.45 -4.84
N ARG A 40 -2.02 27.22 -4.71
CA ARG A 40 -2.30 28.02 -3.51
C ARG A 40 -2.53 27.11 -2.30
N GLN A 41 -3.36 26.07 -2.46
CA GLN A 41 -3.63 25.10 -1.39
C GLN A 41 -2.36 24.39 -0.91
N LEU A 42 -1.47 23.97 -1.85
CA LEU A 42 -0.19 23.35 -1.51
C LEU A 42 0.71 24.27 -0.66
N LYS A 43 0.68 25.59 -0.89
CA LYS A 43 1.45 26.56 -0.07
C LYS A 43 0.92 26.69 1.35
N HIS A 44 -0.35 26.39 1.59
CA HIS A 44 -1.00 26.54 2.90
C HIS A 44 -0.99 25.24 3.70
N CYS A 45 -0.87 24.09 3.03
CA CYS A 45 -0.84 22.77 3.65
C CYS A 45 0.46 22.06 3.25
N PRO A 46 1.43 21.89 4.17
CA PRO A 46 2.66 21.16 3.87
C PRO A 46 2.36 19.77 3.31
N THR A 47 2.69 19.56 2.06
CA THR A 47 2.35 18.34 1.30
C THR A 47 3.59 17.71 0.72
N ALA A 48 3.79 16.42 0.93
CA ALA A 48 4.85 15.64 0.31
C ALA A 48 4.29 14.68 -0.74
N LEU A 49 5.06 14.48 -1.80
CA LEU A 49 4.90 13.34 -2.70
C LEU A 49 5.96 12.29 -2.37
N LEU A 50 5.56 11.03 -2.38
CA LEU A 50 6.41 9.86 -2.18
C LEU A 50 6.42 9.01 -3.43
N ILE A 51 7.60 8.74 -3.98
CA ILE A 51 7.80 7.86 -5.15
C ILE A 51 8.78 6.75 -4.76
N PRO A 52 8.31 5.52 -4.52
CA PRO A 52 9.18 4.35 -4.44
C PRO A 52 9.81 4.11 -5.81
N CYS A 53 11.14 3.98 -5.86
CA CYS A 53 11.86 3.95 -7.13
C CYS A 53 13.01 2.93 -7.12
N LEU A 54 13.20 2.26 -8.25
CA LEU A 54 14.38 1.46 -8.56
C LEU A 54 15.29 2.24 -9.51
N MET A 55 16.59 1.96 -9.48
CA MET A 55 17.55 2.64 -10.37
C MET A 55 17.22 2.45 -11.86
N GLU A 56 16.64 1.30 -12.23
CA GLU A 56 16.27 1.05 -13.63
C GLU A 56 15.25 2.05 -14.19
N GLU A 57 14.43 2.69 -13.34
CA GLU A 57 13.39 3.64 -13.78
C GLU A 57 14.02 4.97 -14.28
N PHE A 58 15.25 5.31 -13.87
CA PHE A 58 15.96 6.50 -14.34
C PHE A 58 16.35 6.44 -15.82
N SER A 59 16.44 5.23 -16.38
CA SER A 59 16.69 5.01 -17.82
C SER A 59 15.42 4.95 -18.66
N ARG A 60 14.22 5.03 -18.03
CA ARG A 60 12.91 4.89 -18.68
C ARG A 60 12.22 6.23 -18.86
N PRO A 61 11.38 6.38 -19.89
CA PRO A 61 10.73 7.66 -20.17
C PRO A 61 9.71 8.10 -19.11
N ALA A 62 9.10 7.16 -18.37
CA ALA A 62 8.03 7.46 -17.41
C ALA A 62 8.50 8.40 -16.29
N LEU A 63 9.63 8.11 -15.66
CA LEU A 63 10.17 8.96 -14.59
C LEU A 63 10.55 10.35 -15.10
N GLY A 64 11.05 10.46 -16.35
CA GLY A 64 11.29 11.72 -17.03
C GLY A 64 10.02 12.56 -17.18
N LEU A 65 8.93 11.94 -17.65
CA LEU A 65 7.62 12.58 -17.76
C LEU A 65 7.10 13.04 -16.38
N ILE A 66 7.19 12.18 -15.36
CA ILE A 66 6.79 12.54 -13.99
C ILE A 66 7.57 13.77 -13.51
N ARG A 67 8.90 13.80 -13.70
CA ARG A 67 9.74 14.95 -13.35
C ARG A 67 9.33 16.22 -14.09
N GLU A 68 9.06 16.13 -15.40
CA GLU A 68 8.60 17.26 -16.22
C GLU A 68 7.29 17.83 -15.68
N VAL A 69 6.27 16.99 -15.51
CA VAL A 69 4.97 17.41 -14.97
C VAL A 69 5.10 18.03 -13.58
N LEU A 70 5.89 17.42 -12.70
CA LEU A 70 6.09 17.95 -11.36
C LEU A 70 6.89 19.25 -11.35
N SER A 71 7.73 19.53 -12.35
CA SER A 71 8.50 20.78 -12.42
C SER A 71 7.61 22.03 -12.52
N ASP A 72 6.37 21.87 -12.99
CA ASP A 72 5.38 22.93 -13.03
C ASP A 72 4.55 23.07 -11.73
N LEU A 73 4.75 22.16 -10.77
CA LEU A 73 3.97 22.09 -9.55
C LEU A 73 4.64 22.88 -8.40
N SER A 74 4.54 24.21 -8.45
CA SER A 74 5.05 25.05 -7.34
C SER A 74 4.18 24.94 -6.10
N GLY A 75 4.82 24.99 -4.90
CA GLY A 75 4.13 24.99 -3.61
C GLY A 75 4.15 23.62 -2.91
N LEU A 76 4.61 22.56 -3.56
CA LEU A 76 4.87 21.29 -2.90
C LEU A 76 5.94 21.49 -1.80
N HIS A 77 5.71 20.92 -0.62
CA HIS A 77 6.66 21.02 0.48
C HIS A 77 7.92 20.19 0.22
N GLU A 78 7.77 18.94 -0.24
CA GLU A 78 8.88 18.03 -0.51
C GLU A 78 8.47 16.91 -1.48
N LEU A 79 9.42 16.48 -2.31
CA LEU A 79 9.35 15.21 -3.05
C LEU A 79 10.33 14.22 -2.42
N VAL A 80 9.84 13.09 -1.95
CA VAL A 80 10.64 11.99 -1.39
C VAL A 80 10.75 10.88 -2.41
N ILE A 81 11.96 10.59 -2.86
CA ILE A 81 12.28 9.43 -3.71
C ILE A 81 12.83 8.34 -2.81
N ALA A 82 12.01 7.33 -2.52
CA ALA A 82 12.43 6.16 -1.74
C ALA A 82 13.16 5.18 -2.69
N LEU A 83 14.47 5.37 -2.82
CA LEU A 83 15.31 4.73 -3.81
C LEU A 83 15.96 3.45 -3.29
N ALA A 84 15.80 2.34 -3.99
CA ALA A 84 16.68 1.18 -3.86
C ALA A 84 17.82 1.31 -4.87
N ALA A 85 19.06 1.41 -4.36
CA ALA A 85 20.27 1.64 -5.16
C ALA A 85 21.40 0.72 -4.69
N ASP A 86 22.29 0.35 -5.61
CA ASP A 86 23.41 -0.55 -5.33
C ASP A 86 24.63 0.21 -4.80
N SER A 87 24.74 1.51 -5.10
CA SER A 87 25.90 2.32 -4.77
C SER A 87 25.56 3.77 -4.41
N SER A 88 26.50 4.46 -3.76
CA SER A 88 26.39 5.90 -3.52
C SER A 88 26.42 6.73 -4.80
N ASP A 89 27.01 6.21 -5.88
CA ASP A 89 27.06 6.89 -7.18
C ASP A 89 25.68 6.86 -7.86
N ASP A 90 24.92 5.78 -7.68
CA ASP A 90 23.51 5.71 -8.11
C ASP A 90 22.67 6.77 -7.39
N VAL A 91 22.86 6.94 -6.07
CA VAL A 91 22.19 7.97 -5.31
C VAL A 91 22.57 9.37 -5.82
N ALA A 92 23.84 9.59 -6.13
CA ALA A 92 24.31 10.87 -6.70
C ALA A 92 23.71 11.13 -8.10
N ALA A 93 23.56 10.08 -8.91
CA ALA A 93 22.89 10.19 -10.21
C ALA A 93 21.41 10.57 -10.05
N ALA A 94 20.70 9.95 -9.10
CA ALA A 94 19.33 10.28 -8.78
C ALA A 94 19.16 11.72 -8.27
N GLU A 95 20.03 12.18 -7.36
CA GLU A 95 20.06 13.58 -6.90
C GLU A 95 20.28 14.55 -8.06
N THR A 96 21.16 14.18 -8.99
CA THR A 96 21.45 14.98 -10.18
C THR A 96 20.26 15.02 -11.15
N PHE A 97 19.58 13.91 -11.34
CA PHE A 97 18.38 13.81 -12.18
C PHE A 97 17.28 14.79 -11.72
N PHE A 98 17.05 14.94 -10.42
CA PHE A 98 16.03 15.85 -9.87
C PHE A 98 16.56 17.26 -9.58
N ARG A 99 17.76 17.59 -9.94
CA ARG A 99 18.31 18.95 -9.71
C ARG A 99 17.50 19.99 -10.48
N GLY A 100 17.24 21.13 -9.81
CA GLY A 100 16.49 22.24 -10.38
C GLY A 100 14.97 22.15 -10.27
N MET A 101 14.44 21.18 -9.50
CA MET A 101 13.01 21.16 -9.17
C MET A 101 12.62 22.38 -8.34
N PRO A 102 11.39 22.93 -8.45
CA PRO A 102 10.95 24.17 -7.77
C PRO A 102 10.62 23.95 -6.28
N PHE A 103 10.90 22.79 -5.73
CA PHE A 103 10.71 22.39 -4.33
C PHE A 103 11.84 21.44 -3.91
N PRO A 104 12.03 21.22 -2.61
CA PRO A 104 13.02 20.28 -2.09
C PRO A 104 12.76 18.85 -2.60
N VAL A 105 13.81 18.18 -3.07
CA VAL A 105 13.77 16.76 -3.40
C VAL A 105 14.74 16.01 -2.50
N ARG A 106 14.22 15.01 -1.83
CA ARG A 106 14.99 14.14 -0.95
C ARG A 106 15.09 12.75 -1.55
N VAL A 107 16.29 12.36 -1.96
CA VAL A 107 16.59 10.98 -2.33
C VAL A 107 16.95 10.23 -1.07
N HIS A 108 16.07 9.30 -0.67
CA HIS A 108 16.27 8.44 0.49
C HIS A 108 16.74 7.05 0.04
N TRP A 109 17.98 6.70 0.38
CA TRP A 109 18.59 5.41 0.03
C TRP A 109 18.10 4.29 0.94
N THR A 110 17.01 3.59 0.55
CA THR A 110 16.27 2.65 1.40
C THR A 110 17.05 1.41 1.83
N ASN A 111 18.01 0.98 1.02
CA ASN A 111 18.88 -0.18 1.29
C ASN A 111 20.34 0.22 1.57
N GLY A 112 20.58 1.50 1.90
CA GLY A 112 21.90 2.02 2.22
C GLY A 112 22.49 1.40 3.50
N PRO A 113 23.84 1.36 3.63
CA PRO A 113 24.50 0.75 4.79
C PRO A 113 24.05 1.38 6.12
N ALA A 114 24.00 2.71 6.21
CA ALA A 114 23.60 3.41 7.42
C ALA A 114 22.13 3.20 7.79
N VAL A 115 21.23 3.06 6.81
CA VAL A 115 19.83 2.70 7.04
C VAL A 115 19.73 1.30 7.62
N ARG A 116 20.47 0.34 7.05
CA ARG A 116 20.50 -1.04 7.57
C ARG A 116 21.00 -1.09 9.02
N GLU A 117 22.07 -0.37 9.34
CA GLU A 117 22.59 -0.27 10.70
C GLU A 117 21.57 0.34 11.67
N LEU A 118 20.91 1.44 11.27
CA LEU A 118 19.84 2.06 12.06
C LEU A 118 18.71 1.08 12.35
N LEU A 119 18.20 0.38 11.33
CA LEU A 119 17.08 -0.56 11.49
C LEU A 119 17.49 -1.81 12.30
N GLU A 120 18.73 -2.28 12.17
CA GLU A 120 19.24 -3.36 13.03
C GLU A 120 19.29 -2.93 14.49
N SER A 121 19.65 -1.67 14.78
CA SER A 121 19.60 -1.15 16.15
C SER A 121 18.18 -1.15 16.75
N MET A 122 17.14 -0.96 15.92
CA MET A 122 15.73 -1.06 16.35
C MET A 122 15.34 -2.48 16.73
N ARG A 123 15.85 -3.49 16.03
CA ARG A 123 15.66 -4.90 16.41
C ARG A 123 16.21 -5.20 17.81
N GLY A 124 17.35 -4.61 18.15
CA GLY A 124 17.92 -4.70 19.51
C GLY A 124 17.00 -4.15 20.61
N LEU A 125 16.04 -3.29 20.26
CA LEU A 125 14.98 -2.78 21.16
C LEU A 125 13.70 -3.63 21.15
N GLY A 126 13.70 -4.79 20.50
CA GLY A 126 12.52 -5.65 20.38
C GLY A 126 11.48 -5.16 19.38
N LEU A 127 11.84 -4.24 18.47
CA LEU A 127 10.99 -3.75 17.40
C LEU A 127 11.29 -4.54 16.12
N ASP A 128 10.31 -5.29 15.64
CA ASP A 128 10.45 -6.01 14.37
C ASP A 128 10.25 -5.06 13.20
N VAL A 129 11.35 -4.51 12.73
CA VAL A 129 11.44 -3.62 11.57
C VAL A 129 12.15 -4.29 10.39
N THR A 130 12.16 -5.62 10.36
CA THR A 130 12.74 -6.38 9.25
C THR A 130 11.70 -6.74 8.23
N GLY A 131 12.12 -6.89 7.00
CA GLY A 131 11.27 -7.32 5.91
C GLY A 131 12.07 -7.49 4.63
N PRO A 132 11.53 -8.23 3.65
CA PRO A 132 12.16 -8.31 2.34
C PRO A 132 12.20 -6.92 1.70
N ALA A 133 13.31 -6.61 1.04
CA ALA A 133 13.40 -5.41 0.22
C ALA A 133 12.31 -5.44 -0.87
N GLY A 134 11.53 -4.36 -0.97
CA GLY A 134 10.43 -4.27 -1.93
C GLY A 134 9.66 -2.96 -1.79
N LYS A 135 8.57 -2.83 -2.54
CA LYS A 135 7.76 -1.60 -2.57
C LYS A 135 7.25 -1.23 -1.17
N GLY A 136 6.70 -2.19 -0.42
CA GLY A 136 6.18 -1.94 0.93
C GLY A 136 7.24 -1.42 1.88
N TRP A 137 8.46 -1.97 1.81
CA TRP A 137 9.62 -1.50 2.56
C TRP A 137 10.01 -0.06 2.23
N ALA A 138 10.06 0.28 0.92
CA ALA A 138 10.37 1.62 0.46
C ALA A 138 9.27 2.62 0.85
N VAL A 139 8.00 2.22 0.74
CA VAL A 139 6.85 3.02 1.17
C VAL A 139 6.92 3.32 2.66
N TRP A 140 7.15 2.31 3.49
CA TRP A 140 7.23 2.48 4.95
C TRP A 140 8.33 3.47 5.37
N GLN A 141 9.53 3.33 4.81
CA GLN A 141 10.63 4.27 5.08
C GLN A 141 10.31 5.68 4.57
N GLY A 142 9.80 5.77 3.32
CA GLY A 142 9.41 7.03 2.71
C GLY A 142 8.33 7.76 3.51
N LEU A 143 7.37 7.05 4.12
CA LEU A 143 6.40 7.62 5.04
C LEU A 143 7.08 8.17 6.31
N GLY A 144 8.03 7.44 6.88
CA GLY A 144 8.82 7.92 8.03
C GLY A 144 9.54 9.24 7.74
N VAL A 145 10.06 9.38 6.51
CA VAL A 145 10.72 10.61 6.04
C VAL A 145 9.70 11.73 5.81
N ALA A 146 8.66 11.49 4.99
CA ALA A 146 7.70 12.49 4.58
C ALA A 146 6.85 13.03 5.75
N CYS A 147 6.38 12.13 6.62
CA CYS A 147 5.54 12.47 7.77
C CYS A 147 6.25 13.32 8.84
N ARG A 148 7.54 13.55 8.71
CA ARG A 148 8.27 14.45 9.63
C ARG A 148 7.74 15.88 9.57
N GLU A 149 7.42 16.37 8.39
CA GLU A 149 7.05 17.77 8.16
C GLU A 149 5.75 17.93 7.36
N ALA A 150 5.39 16.97 6.49
CA ALA A 150 4.18 17.06 5.69
C ALA A 150 2.92 16.70 6.48
N GLU A 151 1.81 17.39 6.20
CA GLU A 151 0.46 17.12 6.73
C GLU A 151 -0.35 16.22 5.80
N VAL A 152 -0.03 16.24 4.51
CA VAL A 152 -0.64 15.41 3.48
C VAL A 152 0.47 14.71 2.70
N ILE A 153 0.32 13.42 2.46
CA ILE A 153 1.27 12.62 1.69
C ILE A 153 0.53 11.95 0.54
N GLY A 154 1.01 12.17 -0.70
CA GLY A 154 0.57 11.45 -1.88
C GLY A 154 1.62 10.46 -2.35
N LEU A 155 1.22 9.28 -2.77
CA LEU A 155 2.11 8.25 -3.30
C LEU A 155 1.77 7.98 -4.77
N PHE A 156 2.82 7.91 -5.61
CA PHE A 156 2.74 7.53 -7.01
C PHE A 156 3.85 6.55 -7.35
N ASP A 157 3.54 5.61 -8.26
CA ASP A 157 4.57 4.72 -8.82
C ASP A 157 5.48 5.46 -9.80
N ALA A 158 6.73 5.04 -9.90
CA ALA A 158 7.76 5.69 -10.74
C ALA A 158 7.62 5.40 -12.24
N ASP A 159 6.78 4.43 -12.63
CA ASP A 159 6.68 3.88 -13.98
C ASP A 159 5.38 4.26 -14.71
N ILE A 160 4.67 5.29 -14.25
CA ILE A 160 3.41 5.78 -14.84
C ILE A 160 3.69 6.53 -16.15
N ARG A 161 3.25 5.96 -17.27
CA ARG A 161 3.46 6.52 -18.63
C ARG A 161 2.44 7.58 -19.03
N THR A 162 1.33 7.66 -18.30
CA THR A 162 0.22 8.61 -18.55
C THR A 162 0.18 9.73 -17.51
N PHE A 163 1.25 9.90 -16.74
CA PHE A 163 1.29 10.90 -15.66
C PHE A 163 1.03 12.31 -16.21
N SER A 164 0.13 13.04 -15.56
CA SER A 164 -0.28 14.39 -15.97
C SER A 164 -0.53 15.27 -14.74
N PRO A 165 -0.63 16.60 -14.89
CA PRO A 165 -0.95 17.51 -13.78
C PRO A 165 -2.26 17.17 -13.04
N ALA A 166 -3.20 16.48 -13.72
CA ALA A 166 -4.44 16.02 -13.11
C ALA A 166 -4.20 14.97 -12.01
N TYR A 167 -3.15 14.18 -12.10
CA TYR A 167 -2.90 13.10 -11.13
C TYR A 167 -2.66 13.65 -9.71
N PRO A 168 -1.65 14.50 -9.46
CA PRO A 168 -1.45 15.07 -8.13
C PRO A 168 -2.63 15.97 -7.70
N GLU A 169 -3.23 16.73 -8.61
CA GLU A 169 -4.35 17.60 -8.27
C GLU A 169 -5.54 16.79 -7.76
N ARG A 170 -5.98 15.79 -8.51
CA ARG A 170 -7.15 14.97 -8.16
C ARG A 170 -6.92 14.13 -6.92
N MET A 171 -5.71 13.60 -6.73
CA MET A 171 -5.36 12.79 -5.56
C MET A 171 -5.27 13.61 -4.27
N LEU A 172 -4.71 14.82 -4.32
CA LEU A 172 -4.38 15.59 -3.13
C LEU A 172 -5.50 16.56 -2.73
N ARG A 173 -6.19 17.16 -3.71
CA ARG A 173 -7.20 18.20 -3.45
C ARG A 173 -8.27 17.83 -2.43
N PRO A 174 -8.80 16.59 -2.39
CA PRO A 174 -9.78 16.22 -1.37
C PRO A 174 -9.24 16.28 0.05
N LEU A 175 -7.90 16.19 0.24
CA LEU A 175 -7.21 16.20 1.54
C LEU A 175 -6.76 17.60 1.95
N LEU A 176 -6.56 18.51 0.99
CA LEU A 176 -6.00 19.84 1.25
C LEU A 176 -7.00 20.77 1.93
N ASP A 177 -8.29 20.60 1.70
CA ASP A 177 -9.35 21.34 2.37
C ASP A 177 -9.91 20.51 3.54
N PRO A 178 -9.66 20.96 4.81
CA PRO A 178 -10.18 20.26 5.99
C PRO A 178 -11.70 20.15 6.04
N SER A 179 -12.43 21.06 5.35
CA SER A 179 -13.91 21.05 5.32
C SER A 179 -14.48 19.82 4.62
N HIS A 180 -13.72 19.19 3.72
CA HIS A 180 -14.12 17.94 3.07
C HIS A 180 -14.12 16.75 4.04
N GLY A 181 -13.41 16.83 5.17
CA GLY A 181 -13.33 15.77 6.17
C GLY A 181 -12.63 14.49 5.72
N VAL A 182 -12.04 14.47 4.51
CA VAL A 182 -11.37 13.31 3.92
C VAL A 182 -10.04 13.05 4.62
N ALA A 183 -9.76 11.78 4.92
CA ALA A 183 -8.50 11.33 5.52
C ALA A 183 -7.68 10.42 4.59
N TYR A 184 -8.34 9.75 3.66
CA TYR A 184 -7.73 8.83 2.72
C TYR A 184 -8.35 8.95 1.32
N VAL A 185 -7.50 8.97 0.31
CA VAL A 185 -7.88 8.99 -1.11
C VAL A 185 -7.16 7.86 -1.83
N LYS A 186 -7.90 7.11 -2.66
CA LYS A 186 -7.34 6.07 -3.52
C LYS A 186 -7.68 6.34 -4.98
N ALA A 187 -6.74 6.12 -5.88
CA ALA A 187 -6.99 6.21 -7.30
C ALA A 187 -7.86 5.06 -7.81
N TYR A 188 -8.62 5.34 -8.86
CA TYR A 188 -9.11 4.33 -9.80
C TYR A 188 -8.95 4.85 -11.23
N TYR A 189 -8.91 3.94 -12.20
CA TYR A 189 -8.60 4.28 -13.57
C TYR A 189 -8.93 3.15 -14.55
N SER A 190 -9.05 3.48 -15.83
CA SER A 190 -9.09 2.52 -16.92
C SER A 190 -7.67 2.13 -17.33
N ARG A 191 -7.27 0.90 -17.02
CA ARG A 191 -5.91 0.44 -17.28
C ARG A 191 -5.78 -0.16 -18.66
N LEU A 192 -5.08 0.54 -19.53
CA LEU A 192 -4.87 0.18 -20.93
C LEU A 192 -3.38 0.33 -21.29
N SER A 193 -2.85 -0.61 -22.04
CA SER A 193 -1.52 -0.45 -22.65
C SER A 193 -1.61 0.52 -23.82
N LEU A 194 -0.87 1.62 -23.77
CA LEU A 194 -0.79 2.58 -24.89
C LEU A 194 -0.13 1.96 -26.14
N GLU A 195 0.77 0.98 -25.92
CA GLU A 195 1.49 0.31 -27.00
C GLU A 195 0.62 -0.68 -27.77
N THR A 196 -0.11 -1.53 -27.04
CA THR A 196 -0.92 -2.60 -27.63
C THR A 196 -2.40 -2.28 -27.67
N GLN A 197 -2.84 -1.19 -27.07
CA GLN A 197 -4.25 -0.80 -26.87
C GLN A 197 -5.09 -1.89 -26.19
N ALA A 198 -4.46 -2.84 -25.51
CA ALA A 198 -5.14 -3.96 -24.85
C ALA A 198 -5.44 -3.65 -23.39
N LEU A 199 -6.58 -4.16 -22.91
CA LEU A 199 -6.95 -4.09 -21.50
C LEU A 199 -5.90 -4.75 -20.62
N GLN A 200 -5.50 -4.04 -19.56
CA GLN A 200 -4.53 -4.49 -18.57
C GLN A 200 -5.19 -4.71 -17.19
N GLY A 201 -4.39 -4.98 -16.16
CA GLY A 201 -4.89 -5.15 -14.79
C GLY A 201 -5.59 -6.47 -14.53
N ARG A 202 -5.10 -7.58 -15.09
CA ARG A 202 -5.65 -8.94 -14.89
C ARG A 202 -5.82 -9.29 -13.42
N ALA A 203 -4.87 -8.90 -12.55
CA ALA A 203 -4.97 -9.15 -11.12
C ALA A 203 -6.24 -8.54 -10.49
N THR A 204 -6.60 -7.30 -10.86
CA THR A 204 -7.84 -6.68 -10.40
C THR A 204 -9.06 -7.29 -11.06
N ARG A 205 -9.06 -7.36 -12.40
CA ARG A 205 -10.22 -7.77 -13.20
C ARG A 205 -10.58 -9.25 -13.07
N LEU A 206 -9.57 -10.12 -13.05
CA LEU A 206 -9.74 -11.57 -13.16
C LEU A 206 -9.39 -12.33 -11.88
N PHE A 207 -8.80 -11.65 -10.89
CA PHE A 207 -8.50 -12.27 -9.61
C PHE A 207 -9.25 -11.62 -8.45
N VAL A 208 -8.95 -10.35 -8.11
CA VAL A 208 -9.52 -9.71 -6.91
C VAL A 208 -11.02 -9.53 -7.03
N GLY A 209 -11.54 -9.03 -8.15
CA GLY A 209 -12.98 -8.88 -8.36
C GLY A 209 -13.74 -10.19 -8.19
N PRO A 210 -13.40 -11.25 -8.95
CA PRO A 210 -14.01 -12.57 -8.78
C PRO A 210 -13.84 -13.18 -7.38
N LEU A 211 -12.67 -13.01 -6.75
CA LEU A 211 -12.41 -13.52 -5.40
C LEU A 211 -13.33 -12.86 -4.36
N LEU A 212 -13.41 -11.54 -4.35
CA LEU A 212 -14.27 -10.81 -3.41
C LEU A 212 -15.74 -11.17 -3.60
N THR A 213 -16.18 -11.36 -4.85
CA THR A 213 -17.56 -11.79 -5.16
C THR A 213 -17.81 -13.21 -4.69
N ALA A 214 -16.89 -14.15 -4.93
CA ALA A 214 -17.02 -15.53 -4.46
C ALA A 214 -17.04 -15.61 -2.92
N LEU A 215 -16.17 -14.86 -2.24
CA LEU A 215 -16.16 -14.78 -0.77
C LEU A 215 -17.46 -14.18 -0.22
N ALA A 216 -18.01 -13.15 -0.87
CA ALA A 216 -19.30 -12.57 -0.48
C ALA A 216 -20.47 -13.56 -0.67
N GLN A 217 -20.41 -14.47 -1.64
CA GLN A 217 -21.39 -15.56 -1.81
C GLN A 217 -21.27 -16.63 -0.72
N ILE A 218 -20.06 -16.88 -0.20
CA ILE A 218 -19.84 -17.85 0.89
C ILE A 218 -20.22 -17.28 2.25
N PHE A 219 -19.78 -16.07 2.57
CA PHE A 219 -19.92 -15.47 3.91
C PHE A 219 -21.14 -14.57 4.05
N GLY A 220 -21.80 -14.23 2.93
CA GLY A 220 -22.82 -13.19 2.89
C GLY A 220 -22.22 -11.78 2.83
N PRO A 221 -23.06 -10.74 2.99
CA PRO A 221 -22.65 -9.35 2.82
C PRO A 221 -21.94 -8.80 4.07
N VAL A 222 -20.79 -9.38 4.44
CA VAL A 222 -20.00 -8.89 5.58
C VAL A 222 -19.41 -7.51 5.29
N PRO A 223 -19.34 -6.60 6.27
CA PRO A 223 -18.94 -5.20 6.08
C PRO A 223 -17.59 -5.02 5.41
N TYR A 224 -16.58 -5.78 5.83
CA TYR A 224 -15.24 -5.69 5.25
C TYR A 224 -15.19 -6.05 3.75
N LEU A 225 -15.89 -7.11 3.32
CA LEU A 225 -15.96 -7.46 1.90
C LEU A 225 -16.68 -6.38 1.09
N ARG A 226 -17.79 -5.85 1.62
CA ARG A 226 -18.50 -4.73 0.99
C ARG A 226 -17.62 -3.49 0.86
N TYR A 227 -16.81 -3.21 1.87
CA TYR A 227 -15.83 -2.13 1.83
C TYR A 227 -14.80 -2.34 0.71
N LEU A 228 -14.17 -3.52 0.61
CA LEU A 228 -13.22 -3.80 -0.45
C LEU A 228 -13.87 -3.72 -1.85
N GLN A 229 -15.11 -4.18 -1.99
CA GLN A 229 -15.89 -4.12 -3.24
C GLN A 229 -16.31 -2.69 -3.61
N ALA A 230 -16.31 -1.74 -2.66
CA ALA A 230 -16.63 -0.34 -2.95
C ALA A 230 -15.54 0.36 -3.78
N PHE A 231 -14.31 -0.15 -3.76
CA PHE A 231 -13.22 0.39 -4.57
C PHE A 231 -13.29 -0.14 -6.01
N ARG A 232 -13.33 0.78 -6.98
CA ARG A 232 -13.32 0.43 -8.41
C ARG A 232 -12.01 -0.21 -8.86
N TYR A 233 -10.89 0.18 -8.21
CA TYR A 233 -9.57 -0.41 -8.45
C TYR A 233 -8.81 -0.64 -7.14
N PRO A 234 -9.14 -1.70 -6.37
CA PRO A 234 -8.54 -1.93 -5.04
C PRO A 234 -7.03 -2.11 -5.05
N LEU A 235 -6.44 -2.53 -6.18
CA LEU A 235 -4.99 -2.69 -6.36
C LEU A 235 -4.30 -1.45 -6.97
N ALA A 236 -4.94 -0.26 -6.98
CA ALA A 236 -4.24 0.96 -7.40
C ALA A 236 -3.05 1.21 -6.48
N GLY A 237 -1.88 1.48 -7.06
CA GLY A 237 -0.67 1.82 -6.33
C GLY A 237 -0.64 3.28 -5.88
N GLU A 238 -1.56 4.10 -6.39
CA GLU A 238 -1.67 5.53 -6.14
C GLU A 238 -2.69 5.79 -5.05
N PHE A 239 -2.26 6.42 -3.98
CA PHE A 239 -3.10 6.80 -2.85
C PHE A 239 -2.52 8.01 -2.11
N ALA A 240 -3.37 8.69 -1.35
CA ALA A 240 -2.95 9.81 -0.53
C ALA A 240 -3.68 9.77 0.82
N PHE A 241 -3.05 10.34 1.83
CA PHE A 241 -3.60 10.36 3.19
C PHE A 241 -3.07 11.53 4.01
N ARG A 242 -3.79 11.84 5.07
CA ARG A 242 -3.30 12.77 6.08
C ARG A 242 -2.24 12.10 6.96
N ARG A 243 -1.32 12.91 7.49
CA ARG A 243 -0.19 12.45 8.30
C ARG A 243 -0.60 11.61 9.51
N ASP A 244 -1.64 12.01 10.22
CA ASP A 244 -2.14 11.29 11.39
C ASP A 244 -2.52 9.84 11.05
N LEU A 245 -3.18 9.62 9.92
CA LEU A 245 -3.45 8.28 9.43
C LEU A 245 -2.16 7.56 9.03
N ALA A 246 -1.32 8.19 8.18
CA ALA A 246 -0.08 7.58 7.68
C ALA A 246 0.84 7.06 8.79
N MET A 247 0.93 7.82 9.88
CA MET A 247 1.75 7.48 11.05
C MET A 247 1.24 6.26 11.82
N ASN A 248 -0.03 5.91 11.70
CA ASN A 248 -0.66 4.80 12.42
C ASN A 248 -0.82 3.51 11.62
N LEU A 249 -0.52 3.53 10.31
CA LEU A 249 -0.65 2.36 9.45
C LEU A 249 0.50 1.38 9.66
N ARG A 250 0.18 0.08 9.73
CA ARG A 250 1.12 -1.02 9.58
C ARG A 250 1.27 -1.35 8.09
N ILE A 251 2.47 -1.52 7.62
CA ILE A 251 2.74 -1.66 6.19
C ILE A 251 3.15 -3.09 5.85
N PRO A 252 2.41 -3.82 5.00
CA PRO A 252 2.86 -5.10 4.45
C PRO A 252 4.12 -4.93 3.58
N CYS A 253 5.03 -5.90 3.68
CA CYS A 253 6.27 -5.90 2.87
C CYS A 253 6.12 -6.62 1.54
N ASP A 254 5.04 -7.37 1.34
CA ASP A 254 4.77 -8.21 0.18
C ASP A 254 3.82 -7.54 -0.83
N TRP A 255 3.36 -8.30 -1.83
CA TRP A 255 2.40 -7.85 -2.85
C TRP A 255 0.98 -7.65 -2.30
N GLY A 256 0.75 -7.93 -1.05
CA GLY A 256 -0.49 -7.58 -0.34
C GLY A 256 -0.55 -6.11 0.09
N LEU A 257 0.45 -5.28 -0.26
CA LEU A 257 0.57 -3.88 0.17
C LEU A 257 -0.74 -3.10 -0.01
N GLU A 258 -1.30 -3.08 -1.20
CA GLU A 258 -2.48 -2.26 -1.51
C GLU A 258 -3.72 -2.72 -0.72
N ILE A 259 -3.97 -4.04 -0.64
CA ILE A 259 -5.08 -4.60 0.13
C ILE A 259 -4.83 -4.46 1.64
N GLY A 260 -3.59 -4.65 2.09
CA GLY A 260 -3.23 -4.49 3.49
C GLY A 260 -3.37 -3.04 3.95
N LEU A 261 -3.00 -2.06 3.11
CA LEU A 261 -3.28 -0.65 3.38
C LEU A 261 -4.78 -0.37 3.47
N LEU A 262 -5.60 -0.93 2.58
CA LEU A 262 -7.04 -0.81 2.67
C LEU A 262 -7.58 -1.42 3.96
N SER A 263 -7.03 -2.55 4.42
CA SER A 263 -7.37 -3.19 5.70
C SER A 263 -7.06 -2.27 6.89
N GLU A 264 -5.87 -1.66 6.89
CA GLU A 264 -5.49 -0.69 7.93
C GLU A 264 -6.36 0.60 7.88
N VAL A 265 -6.66 1.11 6.68
CA VAL A 265 -7.57 2.25 6.51
C VAL A 265 -8.96 1.91 7.06
N TYR A 266 -9.49 0.71 6.78
CA TYR A 266 -10.77 0.25 7.33
C TYR A 266 -10.80 0.24 8.87
N ARG A 267 -9.67 -0.11 9.48
CA ARG A 267 -9.49 -0.11 10.94
C ARG A 267 -9.52 1.28 11.55
N HIS A 268 -8.91 2.26 10.87
CA HIS A 268 -8.60 3.58 11.46
C HIS A 268 -9.52 4.70 11.01
N VAL A 269 -10.28 4.53 9.91
CA VAL A 269 -11.00 5.62 9.25
C VAL A 269 -12.47 5.27 9.05
N ALA A 270 -13.37 6.16 9.44
CA ALA A 270 -14.79 6.04 9.09
C ALA A 270 -14.98 6.12 7.57
N LEU A 271 -15.89 5.31 7.03
CA LEU A 271 -16.10 5.20 5.57
C LEU A 271 -16.43 6.55 4.91
N SER A 272 -17.14 7.43 5.62
CA SER A 272 -17.45 8.79 5.15
C SER A 272 -16.24 9.70 4.97
N ARG A 273 -15.07 9.30 5.49
CA ARG A 273 -13.81 10.03 5.36
C ARG A 273 -12.87 9.43 4.31
N ILE A 274 -13.37 8.47 3.54
CA ILE A 274 -12.63 7.78 2.49
C ILE A 274 -13.20 8.21 1.14
N ALA A 275 -12.30 8.56 0.22
CA ALA A 275 -12.65 8.84 -1.16
C ALA A 275 -11.84 8.00 -2.15
N GLN A 276 -12.39 7.79 -3.34
CA GLN A 276 -11.66 7.33 -4.50
C GLN A 276 -11.82 8.32 -5.65
N VAL A 277 -10.76 8.51 -6.44
CA VAL A 277 -10.73 9.51 -7.52
C VAL A 277 -10.40 8.88 -8.86
N ASP A 278 -11.07 9.35 -9.89
CA ASP A 278 -10.84 8.95 -11.28
C ASP A 278 -9.59 9.64 -11.84
N LEU A 279 -8.61 8.84 -12.26
CA LEU A 279 -7.42 9.33 -12.97
C LEU A 279 -7.50 9.08 -14.49
N GLY A 280 -8.65 8.61 -14.99
CA GLY A 280 -8.88 8.38 -16.41
C GLY A 280 -8.08 7.22 -16.98
N LEU A 281 -7.39 7.46 -18.09
CA LEU A 281 -6.54 6.46 -18.75
C LEU A 281 -5.23 6.30 -18.00
N PHE A 282 -4.84 5.03 -17.73
CA PHE A 282 -3.65 4.71 -16.99
C PHE A 282 -2.82 3.61 -17.69
N ASP A 283 -1.56 3.91 -17.95
CA ASP A 283 -0.57 2.94 -18.43
C ASP A 283 0.70 2.98 -17.58
N HIS A 284 1.17 1.83 -17.21
CA HIS A 284 2.45 1.62 -16.55
C HIS A 284 3.04 0.25 -16.93
N LYS A 285 4.24 -0.07 -16.44
CA LYS A 285 4.93 -1.34 -16.72
C LYS A 285 4.03 -2.54 -16.44
N HIS A 286 3.96 -3.48 -17.39
CA HIS A 286 3.16 -4.69 -17.26
C HIS A 286 4.01 -5.87 -16.80
N LYS A 287 3.45 -6.69 -15.90
CA LYS A 287 4.05 -7.96 -15.49
C LYS A 287 3.42 -9.11 -16.25
N ALA A 288 4.26 -10.05 -16.69
CA ALA A 288 3.81 -11.31 -17.25
C ALA A 288 3.06 -12.15 -16.20
N LEU A 289 2.19 -13.06 -16.67
CA LEU A 289 1.42 -13.95 -15.79
C LEU A 289 2.34 -14.81 -14.89
N GLY A 290 3.53 -15.18 -15.40
CA GLY A 290 4.43 -16.15 -14.78
C GLY A 290 4.08 -17.58 -15.14
N ASN A 291 5.07 -18.47 -15.13
CA ASN A 291 4.90 -19.89 -15.45
C ASN A 291 4.79 -20.75 -14.17
N GLN A 292 5.16 -20.18 -13.00
CA GLN A 292 5.17 -20.86 -11.72
C GLN A 292 4.37 -20.04 -10.68
N PRO A 293 3.77 -20.69 -9.67
CA PRO A 293 3.08 -20.00 -8.56
C PRO A 293 3.97 -19.01 -7.78
N SER A 294 5.30 -19.19 -7.86
CA SER A 294 6.29 -18.32 -7.20
C SER A 294 6.71 -17.12 -8.05
N GLU A 295 6.14 -16.92 -9.23
CA GLU A 295 6.57 -15.91 -10.20
C GLU A 295 5.45 -14.99 -10.66
N GLY A 296 5.81 -13.79 -11.08
CA GLY A 296 4.94 -12.84 -11.77
C GLY A 296 3.63 -12.54 -11.06
N LEU A 297 2.53 -12.52 -11.81
CA LEU A 297 1.19 -12.25 -11.28
C LEU A 297 0.65 -13.39 -10.41
N GLN A 298 1.13 -14.63 -10.55
CA GLN A 298 0.69 -15.74 -9.71
C GLN A 298 1.18 -15.55 -8.26
N LYS A 299 2.46 -15.24 -8.06
CA LYS A 299 2.99 -14.91 -6.73
C LYS A 299 2.21 -13.76 -6.10
N MET A 300 2.02 -12.68 -6.86
CA MET A 300 1.25 -11.53 -6.40
C MET A 300 -0.19 -11.92 -5.99
N ALA A 301 -0.87 -12.72 -6.78
CA ALA A 301 -2.24 -13.17 -6.49
C ALA A 301 -2.30 -14.03 -5.21
N GLY A 302 -1.31 -14.91 -4.98
CA GLY A 302 -1.23 -15.71 -3.76
C GLY A 302 -1.06 -14.86 -2.49
N GLU A 303 -0.19 -13.84 -2.53
CA GLU A 303 0.03 -12.92 -1.42
C GLU A 303 -1.20 -12.03 -1.16
N ILE A 304 -1.86 -11.55 -2.23
CA ILE A 304 -3.14 -10.82 -2.13
C ILE A 304 -4.23 -11.70 -1.50
N LEU A 305 -4.37 -12.97 -1.93
CA LEU A 305 -5.33 -13.92 -1.33
C LEU A 305 -5.14 -14.01 0.17
N GLY A 306 -3.89 -14.24 0.61
CA GLY A 306 -3.55 -14.31 2.02
C GLY A 306 -3.95 -13.04 2.78
N THR A 307 -3.71 -11.87 2.18
CA THR A 307 -4.04 -10.57 2.79
C THR A 307 -5.55 -10.34 2.89
N VAL A 308 -6.34 -10.68 1.86
CA VAL A 308 -7.81 -10.59 1.91
C VAL A 308 -8.38 -11.49 3.00
N LEU A 309 -7.91 -12.74 3.07
CA LEU A 309 -8.41 -13.72 4.05
C LEU A 309 -8.00 -13.35 5.48
N ARG A 310 -6.79 -12.82 5.70
CA ARG A 310 -6.38 -12.28 7.01
C ARG A 310 -7.26 -11.12 7.43
N GLY A 311 -7.56 -10.19 6.51
CA GLY A 311 -8.48 -9.10 6.78
C GLY A 311 -9.88 -9.57 7.19
N LEU A 312 -10.41 -10.64 6.57
CA LEU A 312 -11.65 -11.27 6.99
C LEU A 312 -11.57 -11.83 8.41
N MET A 313 -10.46 -12.49 8.75
CA MET A 313 -10.25 -13.00 10.12
C MET A 313 -10.15 -11.87 11.13
N GLU A 314 -9.43 -10.82 10.79
CA GLU A 314 -9.11 -9.70 11.68
C GLU A 314 -10.32 -8.79 11.95
N HIS A 315 -11.11 -8.48 10.91
CA HIS A 315 -12.22 -7.53 11.01
C HIS A 315 -13.57 -8.19 11.26
N GLU A 316 -13.76 -9.43 10.80
CA GLU A 316 -15.07 -10.08 10.84
C GLU A 316 -15.08 -11.37 11.69
N GLY A 317 -13.90 -11.80 12.19
CA GLY A 317 -13.79 -13.10 12.88
C GLY A 317 -14.16 -14.29 11.98
N ARG A 318 -14.03 -14.14 10.66
CA ARG A 318 -14.43 -15.16 9.67
C ARG A 318 -13.21 -15.82 9.05
N SER A 319 -13.19 -17.14 9.02
CA SER A 319 -12.19 -17.94 8.32
C SER A 319 -12.84 -18.94 7.39
N LEU A 320 -12.17 -19.26 6.28
CA LEU A 320 -12.60 -20.36 5.40
C LEU A 320 -12.27 -21.70 6.06
N ALA A 321 -13.28 -22.53 6.24
CA ALA A 321 -13.07 -23.93 6.61
C ALA A 321 -12.57 -24.74 5.41
N SER A 322 -11.84 -25.84 5.68
CA SER A 322 -11.30 -26.71 4.60
C SER A 322 -12.39 -27.24 3.65
N GLU A 323 -13.58 -27.50 4.18
CA GLU A 323 -14.75 -28.00 3.45
C GLU A 323 -15.33 -26.94 2.49
N GLN A 324 -15.04 -25.67 2.71
CA GLN A 324 -15.49 -24.55 1.85
C GLN A 324 -14.55 -24.28 0.68
N ILE A 325 -13.34 -24.83 0.68
CA ILE A 325 -12.36 -24.62 -0.40
C ILE A 325 -12.91 -25.04 -1.78
N PRO A 326 -13.52 -26.24 -1.95
CA PRO A 326 -14.11 -26.61 -3.25
C PRO A 326 -15.21 -25.64 -3.70
N THR A 327 -16.01 -25.15 -2.75
CA THR A 327 -17.05 -24.15 -3.04
C THR A 327 -16.42 -22.83 -3.53
N LEU A 328 -15.36 -22.37 -2.88
CA LEU A 328 -14.62 -21.17 -3.31
C LEU A 328 -14.06 -21.36 -4.72
N GLU A 329 -13.45 -22.50 -5.03
CA GLU A 329 -12.88 -22.78 -6.34
C GLU A 329 -13.95 -22.75 -7.44
N VAL A 330 -15.13 -23.33 -7.19
CA VAL A 330 -16.26 -23.35 -8.15
C VAL A 330 -16.81 -21.94 -8.36
N LEU A 331 -17.10 -21.22 -7.28
CA LEU A 331 -17.65 -19.86 -7.34
C LEU A 331 -16.68 -18.89 -8.00
N TYR A 332 -15.40 -18.95 -7.63
CA TYR A 332 -14.36 -18.11 -8.22
C TYR A 332 -14.27 -18.31 -9.75
N ARG A 333 -14.22 -19.57 -10.22
CA ARG A 333 -14.15 -19.87 -11.66
C ARG A 333 -15.38 -19.33 -12.38
N ARG A 334 -16.56 -19.54 -11.84
CA ARG A 334 -17.81 -19.06 -12.43
C ARG A 334 -17.82 -17.54 -12.56
N VAL A 335 -17.50 -16.82 -11.49
CA VAL A 335 -17.44 -15.36 -11.51
C VAL A 335 -16.32 -14.87 -12.43
N GLY A 336 -15.17 -15.56 -12.45
CA GLY A 336 -14.06 -15.26 -13.35
C GLY A 336 -14.45 -15.36 -14.83
N GLU A 337 -15.18 -16.40 -15.22
CA GLU A 337 -15.71 -16.56 -16.58
C GLU A 337 -16.71 -15.46 -16.94
N ASP A 338 -17.57 -15.06 -15.99
CA ASP A 338 -18.48 -13.93 -16.19
C ASP A 338 -17.72 -12.62 -16.40
N HIS A 339 -16.64 -12.37 -15.66
CA HIS A 339 -15.77 -11.21 -15.86
C HIS A 339 -15.07 -11.25 -17.22
N VAL A 340 -14.55 -12.42 -17.65
CA VAL A 340 -13.97 -12.57 -19.01
C VAL A 340 -14.99 -12.17 -20.08
N ARG A 341 -16.24 -12.61 -19.95
CA ARG A 341 -17.32 -12.25 -20.88
C ARG A 341 -17.63 -10.74 -20.85
N GLN A 342 -17.74 -10.14 -19.65
CA GLN A 342 -18.05 -8.72 -19.49
C GLN A 342 -16.94 -7.82 -20.06
N PHE A 343 -15.67 -8.08 -19.73
CA PHE A 343 -14.54 -7.35 -20.29
C PHE A 343 -14.33 -7.60 -21.77
N GLY A 344 -14.74 -8.77 -22.28
CA GLY A 344 -14.77 -9.04 -23.72
C GLY A 344 -15.79 -8.17 -24.46
N LEU A 345 -16.98 -7.95 -23.85
CA LEU A 345 -17.98 -7.03 -24.40
C LEU A 345 -17.50 -5.58 -24.37
N ASP A 346 -16.91 -5.16 -23.24
CA ASP A 346 -16.35 -3.81 -23.09
C ASP A 346 -15.26 -3.55 -24.15
N ALA A 347 -14.32 -4.48 -24.32
CA ALA A 347 -13.29 -4.39 -25.34
C ALA A 347 -13.87 -4.32 -26.76
N ALA A 348 -14.88 -5.15 -27.06
CA ALA A 348 -15.49 -5.17 -28.38
C ALA A 348 -16.17 -3.87 -28.75
N ILE A 349 -16.93 -3.27 -27.82
CA ILE A 349 -17.61 -1.97 -28.03
C ILE A 349 -16.59 -0.83 -28.17
N ASN A 350 -15.50 -0.86 -27.41
CA ASN A 350 -14.42 0.13 -27.49
C ASN A 350 -13.40 -0.17 -28.61
N ARG A 351 -13.60 -1.22 -29.41
CA ARG A 351 -12.71 -1.65 -30.50
C ARG A 351 -11.27 -1.93 -30.04
N LEU A 352 -11.14 -2.48 -28.82
CA LEU A 352 -9.86 -2.87 -28.25
C LEU A 352 -9.55 -4.33 -28.60
N PRO A 353 -8.28 -4.70 -28.82
CA PRO A 353 -7.89 -6.09 -28.99
C PRO A 353 -8.15 -6.86 -27.69
N TYR A 354 -8.79 -8.03 -27.80
CA TYR A 354 -9.13 -8.88 -26.69
C TYR A 354 -8.89 -10.36 -27.01
N ASN A 355 -7.98 -11.00 -26.29
CA ASN A 355 -7.71 -12.41 -26.43
C ASN A 355 -8.44 -13.19 -25.32
N ARG A 356 -9.68 -13.60 -25.60
CA ARG A 356 -10.54 -14.33 -24.65
C ARG A 356 -9.86 -15.58 -24.08
N HIS A 357 -9.21 -16.38 -24.92
CA HIS A 357 -8.52 -17.58 -24.47
C HIS A 357 -7.43 -17.30 -23.43
N ASN A 358 -6.61 -16.27 -23.65
CA ASN A 358 -5.59 -15.86 -22.68
C ASN A 358 -6.17 -15.34 -21.35
N GLU A 359 -7.35 -14.72 -21.38
CA GLU A 359 -8.04 -14.27 -20.17
C GLU A 359 -8.64 -15.46 -19.40
N GLU A 360 -9.22 -16.44 -20.11
CA GLU A 360 -9.70 -17.71 -19.53
C GLU A 360 -8.55 -18.51 -18.88
N LEU A 361 -7.40 -18.61 -19.57
CA LEU A 361 -6.19 -19.22 -19.01
C LEU A 361 -5.71 -18.49 -17.73
N ALA A 362 -5.81 -17.17 -17.69
CA ALA A 362 -5.46 -16.41 -16.50
C ALA A 362 -6.38 -16.73 -15.30
N VAL A 363 -7.70 -16.82 -15.53
CA VAL A 363 -8.66 -17.26 -14.49
C VAL A 363 -8.33 -18.67 -13.99
N GLN A 364 -8.06 -19.61 -14.91
CA GLN A 364 -7.68 -20.97 -14.55
C GLN A 364 -6.38 -21.01 -13.72
N SER A 365 -5.37 -20.25 -14.14
CA SER A 365 -4.09 -20.13 -13.44
C SER A 365 -4.26 -19.59 -12.02
N PHE A 366 -5.03 -18.51 -11.86
CA PHE A 366 -5.31 -17.96 -10.52
C PHE A 366 -6.13 -18.93 -9.65
N ALA A 367 -7.05 -19.69 -10.22
CA ALA A 367 -7.82 -20.68 -9.48
C ALA A 367 -6.94 -21.76 -8.83
N THR A 368 -5.80 -22.12 -9.44
CA THR A 368 -4.87 -23.10 -8.84
C THR A 368 -4.22 -22.63 -7.55
N LEU A 369 -4.23 -21.31 -7.29
CA LEU A 369 -3.64 -20.72 -6.09
C LEU A 369 -4.57 -20.76 -4.88
N LEU A 370 -5.88 -20.94 -5.07
CA LEU A 370 -6.87 -20.81 -3.99
C LEU A 370 -6.66 -21.86 -2.91
N ARG A 371 -6.60 -23.13 -3.28
CA ARG A 371 -6.42 -24.23 -2.33
C ARG A 371 -5.11 -24.12 -1.54
N PRO A 372 -3.93 -24.06 -2.18
CA PRO A 372 -2.68 -23.96 -1.43
C PRO A 372 -2.59 -22.66 -0.62
N GLY A 373 -3.15 -21.54 -1.11
CA GLY A 373 -3.18 -20.27 -0.40
C GLY A 373 -4.02 -20.32 0.88
N VAL A 374 -5.22 -20.92 0.82
CA VAL A 374 -6.07 -21.10 2.02
C VAL A 374 -5.40 -22.05 3.02
N GLN A 375 -4.84 -23.17 2.54
CA GLN A 375 -4.14 -24.12 3.41
C GLN A 375 -2.88 -23.53 4.05
N GLY A 376 -2.11 -22.76 3.28
CA GLY A 376 -0.95 -22.03 3.81
C GLY A 376 -1.31 -21.02 4.90
N LEU A 377 -2.45 -20.33 4.75
CA LEU A 377 -2.96 -19.43 5.76
C LEU A 377 -3.36 -20.15 7.07
N MET A 378 -3.91 -21.35 6.98
CA MET A 378 -4.25 -22.14 8.17
C MET A 378 -3.01 -22.54 8.98
N THR A 379 -1.85 -22.71 8.34
CA THR A 379 -0.58 -23.05 9.00
C THR A 379 0.18 -21.82 9.47
N THR A 380 0.08 -20.69 8.73
CA THR A 380 0.79 -19.44 9.03
C THR A 380 -0.18 -18.25 8.92
N PRO A 381 -1.08 -18.09 9.92
CA PRO A 381 -2.13 -17.08 9.84
C PRO A 381 -1.62 -15.64 9.96
N VAL A 382 -0.51 -15.44 10.67
CA VAL A 382 0.05 -14.10 10.92
C VAL A 382 0.96 -13.71 9.78
N ALA A 383 0.71 -12.54 9.18
CA ALA A 383 1.61 -11.93 8.22
C ALA A 383 2.59 -11.00 8.93
N HIS A 384 3.80 -10.90 8.38
CA HIS A 384 4.73 -9.87 8.78
C HIS A 384 4.28 -8.51 8.23
N GLN A 385 4.12 -7.54 9.12
CA GLN A 385 3.83 -6.15 8.80
C GLN A 385 4.81 -5.26 9.54
N LEU A 386 5.35 -4.27 8.84
CA LEU A 386 6.18 -3.24 9.47
C LEU A 386 5.34 -2.44 10.46
N PRO A 387 5.88 -2.15 11.65
CA PRO A 387 5.16 -1.43 12.70
C PRO A 387 4.81 -0.01 12.25
N SER A 388 3.74 0.56 12.83
CA SER A 388 3.38 1.95 12.60
C SER A 388 4.46 2.90 13.13
N TRP A 389 4.65 4.03 12.49
CA TRP A 389 5.61 5.05 12.91
C TRP A 389 5.30 5.63 14.28
N SER A 390 4.01 5.77 14.63
CA SER A 390 3.59 6.19 15.99
C SER A 390 4.14 5.25 17.07
N ARG A 391 4.10 3.93 16.83
CA ARG A 391 4.68 2.95 17.75
C ARG A 391 6.20 3.09 17.88
N LEU A 392 6.88 3.28 16.76
CA LEU A 392 8.35 3.43 16.76
C LEU A 392 8.78 4.69 17.53
N LEU A 393 8.09 5.80 17.29
CA LEU A 393 8.41 7.08 17.93
C LEU A 393 8.10 7.08 19.42
N SER A 394 7.15 6.27 19.88
CA SER A 394 6.92 6.07 21.32
C SER A 394 8.06 5.37 22.02
N CYS A 395 8.84 4.56 21.28
CA CYS A 395 9.99 3.83 21.82
C CYS A 395 11.31 4.57 21.61
N THR A 396 11.44 5.36 20.53
CA THR A 396 12.71 5.99 20.13
C THR A 396 12.47 7.38 19.60
N HIS A 397 12.72 8.40 20.43
CA HIS A 397 12.63 9.78 20.01
C HIS A 397 13.71 10.13 18.97
N GLY A 398 13.34 10.91 17.95
CA GLY A 398 14.26 11.36 16.91
C GLY A 398 14.51 10.37 15.79
N LEU A 399 13.91 9.18 15.82
CA LEU A 399 14.12 8.12 14.81
C LEU A 399 13.88 8.61 13.36
N GLN A 400 12.89 9.46 13.12
CA GLN A 400 12.66 10.02 11.78
C GLN A 400 13.83 10.89 11.30
N SER A 401 14.42 11.68 12.17
CA SER A 401 15.60 12.49 11.86
C SER A 401 16.84 11.62 11.62
N ASP A 402 16.99 10.57 12.42
CA ASP A 402 18.06 9.59 12.25
C ASP A 402 17.87 8.83 10.91
N LEU A 403 16.65 8.48 10.53
CA LEU A 403 16.34 7.85 9.26
C LEU A 403 16.66 8.77 8.06
N VAL A 404 16.30 10.05 8.15
CA VAL A 404 16.62 11.04 7.11
C VAL A 404 18.15 11.16 6.94
N THR A 405 18.88 11.17 8.03
CA THR A 405 20.35 11.25 8.01
C THR A 405 20.98 9.99 7.44
N ALA A 406 20.49 8.83 7.87
CA ALA A 406 20.98 7.53 7.42
C ALA A 406 20.68 7.26 5.94
N GLY A 407 19.53 7.74 5.46
CA GLY A 407 19.11 7.57 4.05
C GLY A 407 19.76 8.57 3.08
N ALA A 408 20.47 9.58 3.59
CA ALA A 408 21.22 10.50 2.74
C ALA A 408 22.51 9.85 2.24
N ARG A 409 22.97 10.29 1.06
CA ARG A 409 24.28 9.88 0.54
C ARG A 409 25.39 10.35 1.51
N PRO A 410 26.37 9.47 1.85
CA PRO A 410 27.53 9.88 2.65
C PRO A 410 28.27 11.03 1.96
N THR A 411 28.41 12.17 2.62
CA THR A 411 29.31 13.21 2.15
C THR A 411 30.73 12.77 2.43
N ARG A 412 31.69 13.05 1.50
CA ARG A 412 33.12 12.67 1.64
C ARG A 412 33.80 13.19 2.93
N SER A 413 33.11 13.94 3.76
CA SER A 413 33.61 14.58 4.99
C SER A 413 32.80 14.24 6.26
N THR A 414 31.90 13.26 6.25
CA THR A 414 31.22 12.85 7.48
C THR A 414 32.10 11.85 8.22
N PRO A 415 32.62 12.19 9.42
CA PRO A 415 33.30 11.20 10.25
C PRO A 415 32.30 10.10 10.57
N THR A 416 32.73 8.86 10.44
CA THR A 416 32.03 7.69 10.97
C THR A 416 31.40 8.04 12.31
N LEU A 417 30.12 7.77 12.48
CA LEU A 417 29.40 7.92 13.75
C LEU A 417 30.17 7.18 14.83
N HIS A 418 31.12 7.86 15.46
CA HIS A 418 31.81 7.33 16.60
C HIS A 418 30.81 7.21 17.74
N GLN A 419 30.58 5.96 18.11
CA GLN A 419 30.14 5.43 19.39
C GLN A 419 29.63 6.54 20.35
N ARG A 420 28.30 6.72 20.43
CA ARG A 420 27.72 7.32 21.63
C ARG A 420 28.19 6.46 22.80
N PRO A 421 28.73 7.06 23.87
CA PRO A 421 29.15 6.30 25.03
C PRO A 421 27.95 5.48 25.52
N SER A 422 28.13 4.17 25.64
CA SER A 422 27.20 3.31 26.35
C SER A 422 26.86 4.00 27.68
N LEU A 423 25.59 4.24 27.94
CA LEU A 423 25.09 4.67 29.24
C LEU A 423 25.55 3.58 30.26
N ARG A 424 26.72 3.81 30.82
CA ARG A 424 27.15 3.03 31.98
C ARG A 424 26.18 3.39 33.10
N HIS A 425 25.35 2.45 33.48
CA HIS A 425 24.68 2.46 34.78
C HIS A 425 25.71 2.75 35.84
N ARG A 426 25.65 3.92 36.44
CA ARG A 426 26.26 4.14 37.74
C ARG A 426 25.45 3.37 38.78
N GLY A 427 25.72 2.09 38.89
CA GLY A 427 25.28 1.27 40.00
C GLY A 427 26.26 1.43 41.15
N GLY A 428 25.96 2.36 42.05
CA GLY A 428 26.55 2.34 43.39
C GLY A 428 25.95 1.15 44.14
N SER A 429 26.69 0.05 44.22
CA SER A 429 26.33 -1.11 45.06
C SER A 429 26.87 -0.89 46.47
N ALA A 430 25.96 -0.61 47.42
CA ALA A 430 26.24 -0.93 48.83
C ALA A 430 26.13 -2.45 49.03
N PRO A 431 27.01 -3.05 49.83
CA PRO A 431 27.00 -4.50 50.04
C PRO A 431 25.79 -4.94 50.88
N ARG A 432 24.99 -5.87 50.35
CA ARG A 432 23.97 -6.60 51.13
C ARG A 432 24.61 -7.68 51.96
N PRO A 433 24.15 -7.88 53.23
CA PRO A 433 24.64 -8.98 54.09
C PRO A 433 24.16 -10.35 53.56
N GLN A 434 25.04 -11.34 53.69
CA GLN A 434 24.80 -12.74 53.32
C GLN A 434 23.71 -13.36 54.21
N PRO A 435 22.76 -14.15 53.69
CA PRO A 435 21.90 -15.00 54.52
C PRO A 435 22.63 -16.27 54.98
N GLN A 436 22.48 -16.59 56.26
CA GLN A 436 22.93 -17.84 56.87
C GLN A 436 22.15 -19.04 56.32
N PRO A 437 22.73 -20.26 56.30
CA PRO A 437 22.08 -21.44 55.78
C PRO A 437 21.01 -21.97 56.75
N ALA A 438 19.84 -22.26 56.28
CA ALA A 438 18.77 -22.92 57.01
C ALA A 438 19.03 -24.43 57.12
N ALA A 439 18.74 -24.97 58.29
CA ALA A 439 18.85 -26.39 58.63
C ALA A 439 17.80 -27.28 57.91
N PRO A 440 18.03 -28.56 57.70
CA PRO A 440 17.20 -29.47 56.95
C PRO A 440 15.92 -29.86 57.69
N ILE A 441 14.76 -29.82 57.00
CA ILE A 441 13.50 -30.38 57.52
C ILE A 441 13.36 -31.81 56.95
N SER A 442 13.18 -32.76 57.82
CA SER A 442 12.90 -34.20 57.56
C SER A 442 11.44 -34.37 57.03
N PRO A 443 11.15 -35.46 56.28
CA PRO A 443 9.85 -35.66 55.65
C PRO A 443 8.82 -36.23 56.64
N VAL A 444 7.60 -35.78 56.58
CA VAL A 444 6.45 -36.47 57.20
C VAL A 444 5.62 -37.10 56.05
N VAL A 445 5.47 -38.43 56.26
CA VAL A 445 4.57 -39.34 55.53
C VAL A 445 3.11 -39.00 55.85
N GLN A 446 2.27 -38.78 54.88
CA GLN A 446 1.00 -39.50 54.68
C GLN A 446 0.43 -39.09 53.30
#